data_d09fd1f1d037a93ed8f9c53455ad21df
#
_entry.id   d09fd1f1d037a93ed8f9c53455ad21df
#
_cell.length_a   1.000
_cell.length_b   1.000
_cell.length_c   1.000
_cell.angle_alpha   90.00
_cell.angle_beta   90.00
_cell.angle_gamma   90.00
#
_symmetry.space_group_name_H-M   'P 1'
#
loop_
_entity.id
_entity.type
_entity.pdbx_description
1 polymer ?
#
loop_
_entity_poly.entity_id
_entity_poly.type
_entity_poly.pdbx_seq_one_letter_code
_entity_poly.pdbx_strand_id
1 'polypeptide(L)'
;MTMIHVGDLEMYYETLGSGDPVLLLHGLGSSSKGWVLQREPFSARHRVILTDLRGHGRTGRPPGPYSVPMFAGDVLGLLDVLELPAVNVVGLSMGGMVGFQLAVDHPDRVKSLVAVNAGPALVPSTLRDRFGLWQRRVLVDLLPMGKIADTIGSRLFPEPGQAEFLRMFKEGFLENDKAGYKAATRALIGWSVADRIDQITCPVLVVSADQDYTPVSAKQEFVSRMPTARLAVVEHSHHATPIDQAETFNELVLTFLAQLDR
;
A
#
# COMPACT_ATOMS: atom_id res chain seq x y z
N MET A 1 -3.27 16.88 -12.08
CA MET A 1 -2.38 16.93 -10.91
C MET A 1 -2.93 17.98 -9.97
N THR A 2 -3.40 17.60 -8.81
CA THR A 2 -4.13 18.52 -7.93
C THR A 2 -3.65 18.38 -6.50
N MET A 3 -3.43 19.53 -5.84
CA MET A 3 -3.27 19.63 -4.39
C MET A 3 -4.61 19.98 -3.79
N ILE A 4 -4.97 19.39 -2.64
CA ILE A 4 -6.22 19.61 -1.96
C ILE A 4 -6.01 19.61 -0.44
N HIS A 5 -6.76 20.45 0.27
CA HIS A 5 -6.71 20.47 1.73
C HIS A 5 -7.61 19.38 2.32
N VAL A 6 -7.01 18.54 3.15
CA VAL A 6 -7.68 17.51 3.95
C VAL A 6 -7.34 17.79 5.41
N GLY A 7 -8.23 18.44 6.14
CA GLY A 7 -7.93 18.94 7.48
C GLY A 7 -6.73 19.90 7.48
N ASP A 8 -5.68 19.51 8.19
CA ASP A 8 -4.41 20.27 8.30
C ASP A 8 -3.36 19.86 7.23
N LEU A 9 -3.71 18.91 6.34
CA LEU A 9 -2.80 18.34 5.35
C LEU A 9 -3.10 18.85 3.94
N GLU A 10 -2.09 19.37 3.26
CA GLU A 10 -2.13 19.58 1.82
C GLU A 10 -1.78 18.27 1.12
N MET A 11 -2.77 17.63 0.51
CA MET A 11 -2.68 16.28 -0.03
C MET A 11 -2.66 16.30 -1.55
N TYR A 12 -1.72 15.55 -2.13
CA TYR A 12 -1.63 15.37 -3.58
C TYR A 12 -2.51 14.21 -4.02
N TYR A 13 -3.28 14.44 -5.12
CA TYR A 13 -3.98 13.37 -5.81
C TYR A 13 -4.03 13.57 -7.32
N GLU A 14 -4.32 12.49 -8.02
CA GLU A 14 -4.65 12.45 -9.44
C GLU A 14 -5.92 11.62 -9.65
N THR A 15 -6.70 11.99 -10.67
CA THR A 15 -7.83 11.18 -11.12
C THR A 15 -7.69 10.89 -12.61
N LEU A 16 -7.90 9.63 -13.01
CA LEU A 16 -7.82 9.17 -14.39
C LEU A 16 -9.05 8.29 -14.71
N GLY A 17 -9.50 8.32 -15.96
CA GLY A 17 -10.62 7.50 -16.40
C GLY A 17 -11.97 7.93 -15.82
N SER A 18 -12.95 7.04 -15.90
CA SER A 18 -14.32 7.23 -15.42
C SER A 18 -14.93 5.90 -15.01
N GLY A 19 -16.09 5.93 -14.33
CA GLY A 19 -16.79 4.72 -13.84
C GLY A 19 -16.61 4.52 -12.35
N ASP A 20 -16.65 3.28 -11.89
CA ASP A 20 -16.58 2.95 -10.47
C ASP A 20 -15.20 3.32 -9.86
N PRO A 21 -15.16 3.99 -8.70
CA PRO A 21 -13.92 4.52 -8.16
C PRO A 21 -13.01 3.42 -7.61
N VAL A 22 -11.74 3.47 -8.02
CA VAL A 22 -10.64 2.62 -7.51
C VAL A 22 -9.54 3.52 -6.97
N LEU A 23 -9.25 3.39 -5.68
CA LEU A 23 -8.21 4.12 -4.98
C LEU A 23 -6.94 3.27 -4.89
N LEU A 24 -5.82 3.77 -5.41
CA LEU A 24 -4.52 3.12 -5.36
C LEU A 24 -3.64 3.74 -4.26
N LEU A 25 -3.27 2.93 -3.24
CA LEU A 25 -2.47 3.33 -2.08
C LEU A 25 -1.08 2.70 -2.15
N HIS A 26 -0.05 3.52 -2.24
CA HIS A 26 1.34 3.10 -2.40
C HIS A 26 1.98 2.54 -1.11
N GLY A 27 3.09 1.82 -1.27
CA GLY A 27 3.92 1.31 -0.18
C GLY A 27 4.82 2.38 0.46
N LEU A 28 5.44 2.02 1.59
CA LEU A 28 6.38 2.87 2.33
C LEU A 28 7.55 3.31 1.46
N GLY A 29 7.83 4.60 1.42
CA GLY A 29 8.91 5.20 0.63
C GLY A 29 8.61 5.33 -0.86
N SER A 30 7.37 5.02 -1.30
CA SER A 30 6.89 5.22 -2.67
C SER A 30 5.96 6.45 -2.75
N SER A 31 5.25 6.57 -3.86
CA SER A 31 4.24 7.60 -4.12
C SER A 31 3.26 7.09 -5.17
N SER A 32 2.31 7.91 -5.62
CA SER A 32 1.44 7.65 -6.76
C SER A 32 2.19 7.26 -8.05
N LYS A 33 3.47 7.61 -8.19
CA LYS A 33 4.35 7.20 -9.30
C LYS A 33 4.61 5.70 -9.32
N GLY A 34 4.55 5.02 -8.18
CA GLY A 34 4.72 3.56 -8.08
C GLY A 34 3.63 2.75 -8.79
N TRP A 35 2.55 3.40 -9.23
CA TRP A 35 1.43 2.79 -9.94
C TRP A 35 1.47 3.04 -11.47
N VAL A 36 2.64 3.38 -12.03
CA VAL A 36 2.79 3.77 -13.44
C VAL A 36 2.24 2.72 -14.41
N LEU A 37 2.45 1.43 -14.12
CA LEU A 37 2.01 0.29 -14.96
C LEU A 37 0.52 -0.09 -14.75
N GLN A 38 -0.16 0.51 -13.78
CA GLN A 38 -1.58 0.32 -13.50
C GLN A 38 -2.44 1.45 -14.07
N ARG A 39 -1.86 2.62 -14.35
CA ARG A 39 -2.59 3.84 -14.74
C ARG A 39 -3.51 3.59 -15.94
N GLU A 40 -2.94 3.12 -17.04
CA GLU A 40 -3.68 2.90 -18.30
C GLU A 40 -4.67 1.72 -18.18
N PRO A 41 -4.26 0.50 -17.78
CA PRO A 41 -5.18 -0.63 -17.71
C PRO A 41 -6.38 -0.39 -16.78
N PHE A 42 -6.17 0.27 -15.64
CA PHE A 42 -7.23 0.52 -14.68
C PHE A 42 -8.14 1.67 -15.14
N SER A 43 -7.57 2.78 -15.66
CA SER A 43 -8.36 3.93 -16.11
C SER A 43 -9.18 3.66 -17.36
N ALA A 44 -8.89 2.60 -18.11
CA ALA A 44 -9.72 2.14 -19.22
C ALA A 44 -11.13 1.67 -18.79
N ARG A 45 -11.30 1.31 -17.50
CA ARG A 45 -12.56 0.72 -16.99
C ARG A 45 -13.08 1.39 -15.71
N HIS A 46 -12.24 2.11 -14.99
CA HIS A 46 -12.55 2.66 -13.68
C HIS A 46 -12.13 4.13 -13.56
N ARG A 47 -12.76 4.84 -12.62
CA ARG A 47 -12.25 6.13 -12.14
C ARG A 47 -11.13 5.85 -11.15
N VAL A 48 -9.89 5.92 -11.60
CA VAL A 48 -8.69 5.66 -10.78
C VAL A 48 -8.33 6.92 -9.99
N ILE A 49 -8.19 6.78 -8.68
CA ILE A 49 -7.69 7.81 -7.78
C ILE A 49 -6.31 7.37 -7.28
N LEU A 50 -5.29 8.16 -7.54
CA LEU A 50 -3.94 7.97 -7.00
C LEU A 50 -3.67 9.10 -6.02
N THR A 51 -3.07 8.78 -4.89
CA THR A 51 -2.68 9.79 -3.90
C THR A 51 -1.30 9.48 -3.31
N ASP A 52 -0.61 10.52 -2.90
CA ASP A 52 0.59 10.39 -2.08
C ASP A 52 0.17 10.46 -0.60
N LEU A 53 0.49 9.43 0.18
CA LEU A 53 0.15 9.41 1.60
C LEU A 53 1.00 10.41 2.39
N ARG A 54 0.50 10.88 3.53
CA ARG A 54 1.19 11.79 4.46
C ARG A 54 2.69 11.47 4.58
N GLY A 55 3.53 12.47 4.42
CA GLY A 55 4.98 12.33 4.51
C GLY A 55 5.67 11.71 3.29
N HIS A 56 4.93 11.46 2.19
CA HIS A 56 5.44 10.89 0.96
C HIS A 56 5.17 11.77 -0.26
N GLY A 57 5.99 11.60 -1.29
CA GLY A 57 5.84 12.24 -2.58
C GLY A 57 5.64 13.75 -2.48
N ARG A 58 4.53 14.22 -3.02
CA ARG A 58 4.12 15.65 -3.08
C ARG A 58 3.19 16.08 -1.96
N THR A 59 2.63 15.13 -1.20
CA THR A 59 1.78 15.42 -0.04
C THR A 59 2.59 16.04 1.09
N GLY A 60 1.94 16.91 1.85
CA GLY A 60 2.50 17.61 2.99
C GLY A 60 3.17 16.67 4.00
N ARG A 61 4.15 17.20 4.73
CA ARG A 61 5.03 16.47 5.66
C ARG A 61 4.96 17.09 7.05
N PRO A 62 3.77 17.15 7.69
CA PRO A 62 3.68 17.69 9.03
C PRO A 62 4.55 16.87 10.00
N PRO A 63 5.05 17.45 11.08
CA PRO A 63 5.81 16.71 12.09
C PRO A 63 5.04 15.51 12.62
N GLY A 64 5.75 14.37 12.82
CA GLY A 64 5.18 13.18 13.47
C GLY A 64 4.90 13.38 14.97
N PRO A 65 4.40 12.36 15.66
CA PRO A 65 4.36 10.97 15.20
C PRO A 65 3.21 10.70 14.22
N TYR A 66 3.43 9.75 13.27
CA TYR A 66 2.37 9.23 12.40
C TYR A 66 1.84 7.90 12.94
N SER A 67 0.67 7.50 12.45
CA SER A 67 0.07 6.19 12.71
C SER A 67 -0.73 5.69 11.50
N VAL A 68 -0.99 4.38 11.42
CA VAL A 68 -1.82 3.83 10.33
C VAL A 68 -3.26 4.38 10.39
N PRO A 69 -3.90 4.52 11.57
CA PRO A 69 -5.19 5.21 11.65
C PRO A 69 -5.14 6.67 11.14
N MET A 70 -4.03 7.38 11.33
CA MET A 70 -3.87 8.74 10.79
C MET A 70 -3.85 8.73 9.26
N PHE A 71 -3.10 7.80 8.63
CA PHE A 71 -3.12 7.65 7.17
C PHE A 71 -4.52 7.29 6.66
N ALA A 72 -5.26 6.44 7.36
CA ALA A 72 -6.64 6.11 7.03
C ALA A 72 -7.57 7.33 7.14
N GLY A 73 -7.40 8.14 8.17
CA GLY A 73 -8.14 9.40 8.34
C GLY A 73 -7.88 10.41 7.22
N ASP A 74 -6.62 10.54 6.77
CA ASP A 74 -6.28 11.39 5.62
C ASP A 74 -6.97 10.90 4.33
N VAL A 75 -6.99 9.59 4.11
CA VAL A 75 -7.69 8.97 2.96
C VAL A 75 -9.18 9.24 3.03
N LEU A 76 -9.83 9.08 4.20
CA LEU A 76 -11.24 9.39 4.38
C LEU A 76 -11.54 10.85 4.06
N GLY A 77 -10.74 11.77 4.60
CA GLY A 77 -10.88 13.18 4.29
C GLY A 77 -10.72 13.48 2.79
N LEU A 78 -9.82 12.79 2.09
CA LEU A 78 -9.71 12.89 0.62
C LEU A 78 -11.00 12.42 -0.06
N LEU A 79 -11.56 11.27 0.37
CA LEU A 79 -12.81 10.75 -0.20
C LEU A 79 -13.98 11.72 0.03
N ASP A 80 -14.05 12.37 1.21
CA ASP A 80 -15.09 13.34 1.54
C ASP A 80 -15.00 14.58 0.63
N VAL A 81 -13.80 15.12 0.44
CA VAL A 81 -13.59 16.29 -0.44
C VAL A 81 -13.85 15.94 -1.93
N LEU A 82 -13.63 14.69 -2.34
CA LEU A 82 -13.95 14.21 -3.69
C LEU A 82 -15.41 13.78 -3.86
N GLU A 83 -16.23 13.92 -2.80
CA GLU A 83 -17.64 13.49 -2.76
C GLU A 83 -17.82 12.00 -3.15
N LEU A 84 -16.88 11.16 -2.71
CA LEU A 84 -16.90 9.72 -2.97
C LEU A 84 -17.44 8.99 -1.73
N PRO A 85 -18.67 8.46 -1.76
CA PRO A 85 -19.25 7.78 -0.61
C PRO A 85 -18.50 6.50 -0.25
N ALA A 86 -18.05 5.73 -1.24
CA ALA A 86 -17.27 4.52 -1.06
C ALA A 86 -16.42 4.21 -2.31
N VAL A 87 -15.31 3.51 -2.11
CA VAL A 87 -14.34 3.16 -3.19
C VAL A 87 -13.87 1.71 -3.09
N ASN A 88 -13.39 1.18 -4.19
CA ASN A 88 -12.56 -0.03 -4.20
C ASN A 88 -11.13 0.39 -3.83
N VAL A 89 -10.53 -0.25 -2.84
CA VAL A 89 -9.18 0.07 -2.37
C VAL A 89 -8.20 -0.98 -2.86
N VAL A 90 -7.13 -0.55 -3.50
CA VAL A 90 -5.98 -1.39 -3.88
C VAL A 90 -4.75 -0.82 -3.19
N GLY A 91 -4.18 -1.57 -2.25
CA GLY A 91 -3.07 -1.08 -1.42
C GLY A 91 -1.87 -2.02 -1.44
N LEU A 92 -0.68 -1.48 -1.75
CA LEU A 92 0.58 -2.19 -1.66
C LEU A 92 1.22 -1.98 -0.28
N SER A 93 1.56 -3.07 0.43
CA SER A 93 2.35 -3.01 1.67
C SER A 93 1.73 -2.04 2.69
N MET A 94 2.35 -0.90 2.99
CA MET A 94 1.77 0.15 3.84
C MET A 94 0.37 0.58 3.36
N GLY A 95 0.16 0.74 2.05
CA GLY A 95 -1.16 1.05 1.48
C GLY A 95 -2.20 -0.04 1.76
N GLY A 96 -1.79 -1.31 1.77
CA GLY A 96 -2.65 -2.43 2.17
C GLY A 96 -2.99 -2.40 3.67
N MET A 97 -2.04 -2.01 4.53
CA MET A 97 -2.29 -1.81 5.96
C MET A 97 -3.31 -0.69 6.19
N VAL A 98 -3.20 0.42 5.45
CA VAL A 98 -4.20 1.50 5.45
C VAL A 98 -5.55 0.99 4.96
N GLY A 99 -5.58 0.16 3.91
CA GLY A 99 -6.79 -0.49 3.41
C GLY A 99 -7.47 -1.38 4.45
N PHE A 100 -6.71 -2.20 5.20
CA PHE A 100 -7.25 -2.97 6.32
C PHE A 100 -7.80 -2.08 7.43
N GLN A 101 -7.11 -1.00 7.79
CA GLN A 101 -7.58 -0.04 8.79
C GLN A 101 -8.92 0.59 8.37
N LEU A 102 -9.03 1.01 7.10
CA LEU A 102 -10.26 1.57 6.54
C LEU A 102 -11.40 0.55 6.55
N ALA A 103 -11.15 -0.68 6.11
CA ALA A 103 -12.17 -1.73 6.01
C ALA A 103 -12.73 -2.14 7.39
N VAL A 104 -11.91 -2.04 8.45
CA VAL A 104 -12.33 -2.35 9.82
C VAL A 104 -13.06 -1.18 10.48
N ASP A 105 -12.53 0.05 10.35
CA ASP A 105 -13.08 1.22 11.05
C ASP A 105 -14.22 1.89 10.29
N HIS A 106 -14.23 1.78 8.95
CA HIS A 106 -15.18 2.47 8.06
C HIS A 106 -15.67 1.52 6.94
N PRO A 107 -16.35 0.40 7.29
CA PRO A 107 -16.76 -0.61 6.32
C PRO A 107 -17.71 -0.08 5.24
N ASP A 108 -18.47 0.97 5.53
CA ASP A 108 -19.35 1.68 4.59
C ASP A 108 -18.60 2.50 3.54
N ARG A 109 -17.30 2.77 3.75
CA ARG A 109 -16.47 3.56 2.83
C ARG A 109 -15.62 2.68 1.90
N VAL A 110 -15.59 1.35 2.10
CA VAL A 110 -14.79 0.38 1.35
C VAL A 110 -15.68 -0.63 0.63
N LYS A 111 -15.83 -0.49 -0.68
CA LYS A 111 -16.59 -1.43 -1.52
C LYS A 111 -15.89 -2.79 -1.63
N SER A 112 -14.57 -2.77 -1.78
CA SER A 112 -13.72 -3.95 -1.79
C SER A 112 -12.28 -3.58 -1.40
N LEU A 113 -11.51 -4.56 -0.94
CA LEU A 113 -10.10 -4.40 -0.59
C LEU A 113 -9.22 -5.38 -1.36
N VAL A 114 -8.24 -4.85 -2.10
CA VAL A 114 -7.13 -5.63 -2.64
C VAL A 114 -5.88 -5.29 -1.82
N ALA A 115 -5.45 -6.22 -0.96
CA ALA A 115 -4.26 -6.07 -0.13
C ALA A 115 -3.08 -6.80 -0.77
N VAL A 116 -2.10 -6.04 -1.27
CA VAL A 116 -0.94 -6.56 -2.03
C VAL A 116 0.27 -6.63 -1.11
N ASN A 117 0.80 -7.82 -0.89
CA ASN A 117 1.97 -8.06 -0.04
C ASN A 117 1.86 -7.35 1.32
N ALA A 118 0.67 -7.39 1.89
CA ALA A 118 0.31 -6.75 3.14
C ALA A 118 -0.46 -7.70 4.05
N GLY A 119 -0.43 -7.42 5.34
CA GLY A 119 -1.23 -8.13 6.33
C GLY A 119 -1.88 -7.15 7.31
N PRO A 120 -2.77 -7.66 8.18
CA PRO A 120 -3.53 -6.87 9.13
C PRO A 120 -2.72 -6.46 10.37
N ALA A 121 -1.44 -6.77 10.42
CA ALA A 121 -0.57 -6.45 11.56
C ALA A 121 0.91 -6.39 11.16
N LEU A 122 1.67 -5.58 11.88
CA LEU A 122 3.14 -5.58 11.90
C LEU A 122 3.62 -5.58 13.37
N VAL A 123 3.30 -6.67 14.06
CA VAL A 123 3.65 -6.86 15.48
C VAL A 123 4.73 -7.94 15.58
N PRO A 124 5.90 -7.64 16.18
CA PRO A 124 6.94 -8.64 16.35
C PRO A 124 6.50 -9.71 17.35
N SER A 125 6.39 -10.95 16.89
CA SER A 125 5.96 -12.11 17.69
C SER A 125 7.14 -12.83 18.36
N THR A 126 8.33 -12.74 17.77
CA THR A 126 9.54 -13.40 18.26
C THR A 126 10.65 -12.40 18.63
N LEU A 127 11.65 -12.85 19.40
CA LEU A 127 12.86 -12.05 19.64
C LEU A 127 13.61 -11.70 18.38
N ARG A 128 13.60 -12.61 17.39
CA ARG A 128 14.20 -12.39 16.07
C ARG A 128 13.48 -11.26 15.32
N ASP A 129 12.15 -11.21 15.35
CA ASP A 129 11.36 -10.14 14.74
C ASP A 129 11.65 -8.80 15.42
N ARG A 130 11.68 -8.78 16.76
CA ARG A 130 12.02 -7.57 17.53
C ARG A 130 13.40 -7.05 17.16
N PHE A 131 14.38 -7.94 17.04
CA PHE A 131 15.74 -7.56 16.65
C PHE A 131 15.78 -7.05 15.21
N GLY A 132 15.08 -7.71 14.26
CA GLY A 132 14.99 -7.28 12.87
C GLY A 132 14.36 -5.89 12.73
N LEU A 133 13.23 -5.63 13.43
CA LEU A 133 12.59 -4.32 13.44
C LEU A 133 13.45 -3.24 14.12
N TRP A 134 14.16 -3.60 15.19
CA TRP A 134 15.13 -2.70 15.82
C TRP A 134 16.28 -2.35 14.86
N GLN A 135 16.90 -3.36 14.20
CA GLN A 135 17.91 -3.13 13.18
C GLN A 135 17.40 -2.21 12.06
N ARG A 136 16.19 -2.47 11.53
CA ARG A 136 15.57 -1.62 10.51
C ARG A 136 15.45 -0.18 10.99
N ARG A 137 15.01 0.03 12.24
CA ARG A 137 14.89 1.36 12.84
C ARG A 137 16.24 2.06 12.92
N VAL A 138 17.28 1.36 13.42
CA VAL A 138 18.65 1.90 13.53
C VAL A 138 19.19 2.26 12.15
N LEU A 139 19.02 1.39 11.15
CA LEU A 139 19.47 1.66 9.78
C LEU A 139 18.78 2.89 9.18
N VAL A 140 17.47 3.02 9.35
CA VAL A 140 16.70 4.19 8.88
C VAL A 140 17.15 5.47 9.62
N ASP A 141 17.48 5.39 10.90
CA ASP A 141 17.96 6.55 11.67
C ASP A 141 19.36 7.00 11.23
N LEU A 142 20.27 6.07 10.96
CA LEU A 142 21.69 6.35 10.72
C LEU A 142 22.04 6.54 9.23
N LEU A 143 21.45 5.75 8.32
CA LEU A 143 21.85 5.77 6.92
C LEU A 143 21.23 6.95 6.16
N PRO A 144 21.93 7.52 5.17
CA PRO A 144 21.32 8.46 4.21
C PRO A 144 20.29 7.76 3.31
N MET A 145 19.31 8.51 2.81
CA MET A 145 18.21 7.98 1.99
C MET A 145 18.71 7.14 0.80
N GLY A 146 19.79 7.53 0.14
CA GLY A 146 20.37 6.76 -0.97
C GLY A 146 20.81 5.34 -0.57
N LYS A 147 21.42 5.18 0.61
CA LYS A 147 21.82 3.84 1.11
C LYS A 147 20.62 2.99 1.52
N ILE A 148 19.58 3.63 2.02
CA ILE A 148 18.31 2.95 2.32
C ILE A 148 17.68 2.49 1.02
N ALA A 149 17.64 3.36 -0.02
CA ALA A 149 17.13 3.03 -1.35
C ALA A 149 17.89 1.87 -1.99
N ASP A 150 19.23 1.87 -1.89
CA ASP A 150 20.06 0.76 -2.40
C ASP A 150 19.70 -0.57 -1.71
N THR A 151 19.59 -0.55 -0.39
CA THR A 151 19.31 -1.76 0.42
C THR A 151 17.90 -2.32 0.15
N ILE A 152 16.89 -1.45 0.04
CA ILE A 152 15.51 -1.87 -0.23
C ILE A 152 15.38 -2.28 -1.69
N GLY A 153 15.88 -1.46 -2.61
CA GLY A 153 15.76 -1.69 -4.05
C GLY A 153 16.35 -3.03 -4.50
N SER A 154 17.53 -3.39 -3.98
CA SER A 154 18.15 -4.69 -4.28
C SER A 154 17.36 -5.91 -3.80
N ARG A 155 16.46 -5.73 -2.84
CA ARG A 155 15.54 -6.79 -2.36
C ARG A 155 14.22 -6.81 -3.12
N LEU A 156 13.78 -5.65 -3.61
CA LEU A 156 12.56 -5.53 -4.42
C LEU A 156 12.79 -6.05 -5.84
N PHE A 157 13.96 -5.81 -6.38
CA PHE A 157 14.33 -6.08 -7.78
C PHE A 157 15.71 -6.78 -7.83
N PRO A 158 15.81 -8.05 -7.38
CA PRO A 158 17.08 -8.76 -7.32
C PRO A 158 17.56 -9.30 -8.67
N GLU A 159 16.66 -9.42 -9.66
CA GLU A 159 16.96 -10.06 -10.92
C GLU A 159 17.69 -9.11 -11.90
N PRO A 160 18.67 -9.59 -12.67
CA PRO A 160 19.42 -8.76 -13.62
C PRO A 160 18.55 -8.01 -14.63
N GLY A 161 17.42 -8.61 -15.07
CA GLY A 161 16.48 -8.00 -16.00
C GLY A 161 15.63 -6.85 -15.40
N GLN A 162 15.70 -6.64 -14.09
CA GLN A 162 14.90 -5.62 -13.36
C GLN A 162 15.65 -4.31 -13.12
N ALA A 163 16.79 -4.08 -13.78
CA ALA A 163 17.63 -2.90 -13.56
C ALA A 163 16.87 -1.57 -13.77
N GLU A 164 15.95 -1.52 -14.73
CA GLU A 164 15.13 -0.33 -15.00
C GLU A 164 14.13 -0.10 -13.85
N PHE A 165 13.47 -1.13 -13.34
CA PHE A 165 12.57 -1.02 -12.19
C PHE A 165 13.32 -0.58 -10.94
N LEU A 166 14.52 -1.10 -10.72
CA LEU A 166 15.40 -0.66 -9.63
C LEU A 166 15.76 0.83 -9.75
N ARG A 167 16.07 1.31 -10.96
CA ARG A 167 16.36 2.72 -11.22
C ARG A 167 15.15 3.60 -10.90
N MET A 168 13.98 3.26 -11.45
CA MET A 168 12.72 3.98 -11.21
C MET A 168 12.36 4.03 -9.72
N PHE A 169 12.50 2.90 -9.02
CA PHE A 169 12.28 2.85 -7.58
C PHE A 169 13.21 3.80 -6.82
N LYS A 170 14.52 3.77 -7.11
CA LYS A 170 15.50 4.63 -6.42
C LYS A 170 15.22 6.11 -6.66
N GLU A 171 14.91 6.49 -7.89
CA GLU A 171 14.54 7.88 -8.23
C GLU A 171 13.32 8.33 -7.43
N GLY A 172 12.23 7.57 -7.45
CA GLY A 172 11.02 7.89 -6.69
C GLY A 172 11.22 7.87 -5.17
N PHE A 173 12.02 6.93 -4.66
CA PHE A 173 12.34 6.84 -3.23
C PHE A 173 13.09 8.08 -2.73
N LEU A 174 14.03 8.61 -3.52
CA LEU A 174 14.83 9.79 -3.18
C LEU A 174 14.04 11.11 -3.21
N GLU A 175 12.85 11.14 -3.77
CA GLU A 175 11.94 12.30 -3.66
C GLU A 175 11.35 12.45 -2.26
N ASN A 176 11.38 11.37 -1.44
CA ASN A 176 10.90 11.42 -0.08
C ASN A 176 11.92 12.04 0.86
N ASP A 177 11.41 12.82 1.79
CA ASP A 177 12.23 13.35 2.88
C ASP A 177 12.47 12.30 3.99
N LYS A 178 13.64 12.37 4.60
CA LYS A 178 14.06 11.41 5.62
C LYS A 178 13.19 11.45 6.87
N ALA A 179 12.72 12.62 7.29
CA ALA A 179 11.90 12.75 8.51
C ALA A 179 10.51 12.12 8.31
N GLY A 180 9.87 12.39 7.17
CA GLY A 180 8.61 11.77 6.76
C GLY A 180 8.73 10.24 6.65
N TYR A 181 9.77 9.74 5.96
CA TYR A 181 10.03 8.32 5.84
C TYR A 181 10.24 7.62 7.20
N LYS A 182 10.99 8.26 8.12
CA LYS A 182 11.18 7.78 9.51
C LYS A 182 9.88 7.74 10.29
N ALA A 183 9.08 8.81 10.22
CA ALA A 183 7.80 8.89 10.91
C ALA A 183 6.85 7.79 10.40
N ALA A 184 6.76 7.61 9.07
CA ALA A 184 5.96 6.55 8.47
C ALA A 184 6.48 5.14 8.83
N THR A 185 7.80 4.89 8.80
CA THR A 185 8.37 3.61 9.23
C THR A 185 7.98 3.27 10.67
N ARG A 186 8.01 4.25 11.57
CA ARG A 186 7.64 4.06 12.99
C ARG A 186 6.14 3.83 13.17
N ALA A 187 5.30 4.45 12.34
CA ALA A 187 3.85 4.30 12.35
C ALA A 187 3.38 2.86 12.10
N LEU A 188 4.15 2.09 11.31
CA LEU A 188 3.79 0.72 10.96
C LEU A 188 4.14 -0.28 12.06
N ILE A 189 5.24 -0.03 12.81
CA ILE A 189 5.74 -0.98 13.81
C ILE A 189 4.80 -1.01 15.03
N GLY A 190 4.29 -2.18 15.35
CA GLY A 190 3.36 -2.40 16.46
C GLY A 190 1.89 -2.17 16.11
N TRP A 191 1.59 -1.73 14.87
CA TRP A 191 0.21 -1.60 14.42
C TRP A 191 -0.43 -2.98 14.17
N SER A 192 -1.72 -3.10 14.52
CA SER A 192 -2.52 -4.29 14.28
C SER A 192 -4.02 -3.96 14.29
N VAL A 193 -4.75 -4.58 13.36
CA VAL A 193 -6.20 -4.75 13.37
C VAL A 193 -6.56 -6.24 13.27
N ALA A 194 -5.59 -7.12 13.53
CA ALA A 194 -5.74 -8.57 13.36
C ALA A 194 -6.83 -9.20 14.24
N ASP A 195 -7.20 -8.57 15.34
CA ASP A 195 -8.29 -8.96 16.23
C ASP A 195 -9.70 -8.62 15.70
N ARG A 196 -9.79 -7.84 14.63
CA ARG A 196 -11.05 -7.33 14.07
C ARG A 196 -11.26 -7.64 12.58
N ILE A 197 -10.36 -8.41 11.93
CA ILE A 197 -10.45 -8.72 10.50
C ILE A 197 -11.65 -9.59 10.13
N ASP A 198 -12.17 -10.36 11.06
CA ASP A 198 -13.40 -11.14 10.92
C ASP A 198 -14.67 -10.27 10.78
N GLN A 199 -14.58 -8.99 11.14
CA GLN A 199 -15.64 -7.99 11.00
C GLN A 199 -15.65 -7.32 9.60
N ILE A 200 -14.63 -7.59 8.77
CA ILE A 200 -14.59 -7.05 7.40
C ILE A 200 -15.66 -7.74 6.55
N THR A 201 -16.63 -6.95 6.09
CA THR A 201 -17.79 -7.44 5.32
C THR A 201 -17.63 -7.31 3.82
N CYS A 202 -16.80 -6.37 3.37
CA CYS A 202 -16.55 -6.20 1.93
C CYS A 202 -15.73 -7.37 1.35
N PRO A 203 -15.85 -7.67 0.05
CA PRO A 203 -14.99 -8.63 -0.63
C PRO A 203 -13.51 -8.25 -0.51
N VAL A 204 -12.65 -9.21 -0.16
CA VAL A 204 -11.20 -9.00 0.00
C VAL A 204 -10.41 -9.93 -0.93
N LEU A 205 -9.49 -9.36 -1.70
CA LEU A 205 -8.46 -10.10 -2.43
C LEU A 205 -7.10 -9.82 -1.79
N VAL A 206 -6.49 -10.85 -1.22
CA VAL A 206 -5.10 -10.78 -0.77
C VAL A 206 -4.21 -11.28 -1.89
N VAL A 207 -3.34 -10.41 -2.42
CA VAL A 207 -2.35 -10.77 -3.44
C VAL A 207 -1.01 -10.98 -2.76
N SER A 208 -0.44 -12.16 -2.89
CA SER A 208 0.85 -12.52 -2.34
C SER A 208 1.84 -12.83 -3.45
N ALA A 209 2.98 -12.17 -3.45
CA ALA A 209 4.14 -12.67 -4.17
C ALA A 209 4.63 -13.97 -3.50
N ASP A 210 5.14 -14.92 -4.29
CA ASP A 210 5.73 -16.16 -3.80
C ASP A 210 7.08 -15.93 -3.09
N GLN A 211 7.79 -14.84 -3.45
CA GLN A 211 9.09 -14.45 -2.90
C GLN A 211 9.00 -13.16 -2.05
N ASP A 212 7.85 -12.91 -1.43
CA ASP A 212 7.66 -11.75 -0.53
C ASP A 212 8.44 -11.90 0.79
N TYR A 213 8.63 -10.79 1.49
CA TYR A 213 9.21 -10.77 2.85
C TYR A 213 8.44 -11.61 3.85
N THR A 214 7.11 -11.70 3.66
CA THR A 214 6.19 -12.50 4.47
C THR A 214 5.81 -13.76 3.69
N PRO A 215 5.96 -14.96 4.25
CA PRO A 215 5.63 -16.18 3.53
C PRO A 215 4.13 -16.28 3.20
N VAL A 216 3.80 -16.96 2.12
CA VAL A 216 2.43 -17.22 1.68
C VAL A 216 1.58 -17.85 2.80
N SER A 217 2.17 -18.76 3.59
CA SER A 217 1.48 -19.43 4.70
C SER A 217 0.95 -18.46 5.77
N ALA A 218 1.69 -17.40 6.08
CA ALA A 218 1.23 -16.37 7.00
C ALA A 218 0.01 -15.61 6.46
N LYS A 219 -0.06 -15.43 5.12
CA LYS A 219 -1.22 -14.80 4.47
C LYS A 219 -2.42 -15.76 4.42
N GLN A 220 -2.19 -17.04 4.18
CA GLN A 220 -3.24 -18.09 4.26
C GLN A 220 -3.90 -18.12 5.65
N GLU A 221 -3.10 -17.99 6.72
CA GLU A 221 -3.58 -18.00 8.10
C GLU A 221 -4.59 -16.88 8.36
N PHE A 222 -4.27 -15.62 8.07
CA PHE A 222 -5.22 -14.55 8.35
C PHE A 222 -6.38 -14.49 7.34
N VAL A 223 -6.16 -14.90 6.08
CA VAL A 223 -7.25 -15.01 5.08
C VAL A 223 -8.32 -15.99 5.52
N SER A 224 -7.94 -17.14 6.13
CA SER A 224 -8.91 -18.13 6.62
C SER A 224 -9.86 -17.61 7.70
N ARG A 225 -9.54 -16.47 8.33
CA ARG A 225 -10.37 -15.81 9.33
C ARG A 225 -11.37 -14.80 8.76
N MET A 226 -11.25 -14.47 7.48
CA MET A 226 -12.11 -13.51 6.79
C MET A 226 -13.03 -14.22 5.81
N PRO A 227 -14.37 -14.32 6.07
CA PRO A 227 -15.29 -15.10 5.23
C PRO A 227 -15.38 -14.62 3.78
N THR A 228 -15.13 -13.34 3.53
CA THR A 228 -15.21 -12.69 2.21
C THR A 228 -13.87 -12.61 1.49
N ALA A 229 -12.80 -13.16 2.09
CA ALA A 229 -11.45 -13.04 1.57
C ALA A 229 -11.04 -14.25 0.74
N ARG A 230 -10.23 -13.98 -0.30
CA ARG A 230 -9.51 -15.00 -1.07
C ARG A 230 -8.05 -14.60 -1.22
N LEU A 231 -7.18 -15.61 -1.30
CA LEU A 231 -5.75 -15.44 -1.56
C LEU A 231 -5.44 -15.79 -3.00
N ALA A 232 -4.67 -14.93 -3.67
CA ALA A 232 -4.03 -15.22 -4.93
C ALA A 232 -2.53 -15.11 -4.79
N VAL A 233 -1.79 -16.09 -5.30
CA VAL A 233 -0.33 -16.09 -5.30
C VAL A 233 0.17 -15.75 -6.68
N VAL A 234 1.07 -14.80 -6.80
CA VAL A 234 1.75 -14.42 -8.04
C VAL A 234 3.15 -15.01 -7.99
N GLU A 235 3.42 -15.92 -8.91
CA GLU A 235 4.70 -16.62 -9.03
C GLU A 235 5.78 -15.71 -9.63
N HIS A 236 7.04 -16.00 -9.29
CA HIS A 236 8.22 -15.24 -9.74
C HIS A 236 8.14 -13.75 -9.40
N SER A 237 7.48 -13.41 -8.30
CA SER A 237 7.26 -12.05 -7.85
C SER A 237 7.87 -11.80 -6.47
N HIS A 238 8.39 -10.59 -6.30
CA HIS A 238 8.88 -10.07 -5.03
C HIS A 238 7.87 -9.08 -4.43
N HIS A 239 8.28 -8.31 -3.46
CA HIS A 239 7.38 -7.40 -2.73
C HIS A 239 6.69 -6.34 -3.62
N ALA A 240 7.29 -5.98 -4.76
CA ALA A 240 6.76 -4.96 -5.68
C ALA A 240 5.92 -5.57 -6.84
N THR A 241 5.06 -6.53 -6.55
CA THR A 241 4.21 -7.25 -7.53
C THR A 241 3.56 -6.37 -8.60
N PRO A 242 3.03 -5.16 -8.30
CA PRO A 242 2.47 -4.28 -9.33
C PRO A 242 3.49 -3.80 -10.38
N ILE A 243 4.79 -3.97 -10.13
CA ILE A 243 5.87 -3.57 -11.02
C ILE A 243 6.56 -4.79 -11.64
N ASP A 244 6.96 -5.78 -10.81
CA ASP A 244 7.75 -6.92 -11.28
C ASP A 244 6.91 -7.95 -12.04
N GLN A 245 5.60 -8.03 -11.78
CA GLN A 245 4.63 -8.90 -12.46
C GLN A 245 3.38 -8.11 -12.87
N ALA A 246 3.57 -6.96 -13.52
CA ALA A 246 2.52 -5.98 -13.76
C ALA A 246 1.33 -6.53 -14.56
N GLU A 247 1.57 -7.32 -15.62
CA GLU A 247 0.49 -7.87 -16.46
C GLU A 247 -0.39 -8.83 -15.66
N THR A 248 0.23 -9.80 -14.98
CA THR A 248 -0.46 -10.78 -14.12
C THR A 248 -1.23 -10.08 -13.00
N PHE A 249 -0.61 -9.08 -12.37
CA PHE A 249 -1.25 -8.28 -11.32
C PHE A 249 -2.48 -7.53 -11.85
N ASN A 250 -2.34 -6.84 -12.98
CA ASN A 250 -3.42 -6.05 -13.58
C ASN A 250 -4.60 -6.96 -13.96
N GLU A 251 -4.35 -8.08 -14.64
CA GLU A 251 -5.39 -9.05 -15.00
C GLU A 251 -6.12 -9.60 -13.77
N LEU A 252 -5.38 -10.00 -12.75
CA LEU A 252 -5.91 -10.55 -11.51
C LEU A 252 -6.85 -9.55 -10.80
N VAL A 253 -6.38 -8.31 -10.63
CA VAL A 253 -7.15 -7.29 -9.89
C VAL A 253 -8.35 -6.81 -10.71
N LEU A 254 -8.20 -6.54 -12.00
CA LEU A 254 -9.30 -6.12 -12.86
C LEU A 254 -10.37 -7.22 -13.00
N THR A 255 -9.97 -8.50 -13.02
CA THR A 255 -10.91 -9.62 -12.98
C THR A 255 -11.68 -9.68 -11.67
N PHE A 256 -10.99 -9.43 -10.54
CA PHE A 256 -11.64 -9.35 -9.23
C PHE A 256 -12.68 -8.22 -9.19
N LEU A 257 -12.31 -7.02 -9.60
CA LEU A 257 -13.22 -5.87 -9.62
C LEU A 257 -14.44 -6.11 -10.52
N ALA A 258 -14.23 -6.65 -11.72
CA ALA A 258 -15.33 -6.96 -12.65
C ALA A 258 -16.33 -8.01 -12.14
N GLN A 259 -15.96 -8.84 -11.16
CA GLN A 259 -16.87 -9.78 -10.50
C GLN A 259 -17.80 -9.12 -9.49
N LEU A 260 -17.44 -7.93 -8.99
CA LEU A 260 -18.20 -7.16 -8.01
C LEU A 260 -19.28 -6.27 -8.67
N ASP A 261 -19.11 -5.97 -9.95
CA ASP A 261 -20.05 -5.15 -10.73
C ASP A 261 -21.30 -5.93 -11.21
N ARG A 262 -21.39 -7.23 -10.85
CA ARG A 262 -22.49 -8.14 -11.22
C ARG A 262 -23.47 -8.30 -10.07
#